data_617acc48efc65ed50cffad02ac7d3c50
#
_entry.id   617acc48efc65ed50cffad02ac7d3c50
#
_cell.length_a   1.000
_cell.length_b   1.000
_cell.length_c   1.000
_cell.angle_alpha   90.00
_cell.angle_beta   90.00
_cell.angle_gamma   90.00
#
_symmetry.space_group_name_H-M   'P 1'
#
loop_
_entity.id
_entity.type
_entity.pdbx_description
1 polymer ?
#
loop_
_entity_poly.entity_id
_entity_poly.type
_entity_poly.pdbx_seq_one_letter_code
_entity_poly.pdbx_strand_id
1 'polypeptide(L)'
;MKKLNLKLITTLVGLGLLGLPLHAEDTIKIGFAVPLTGDFAPYNEVAGAQCMTKLINDAGGINGQQLELLIQDTNTDTQAAISLTERFLSNGIVALATIPFSDTMIPVAQIAAANGVTIVQAQSTQVEMHTGVVDNFITNVAPDPYTAAAAANYALSQGVKNIVIFTSDEGGSWSARTPEWFAEVIEENGGKLQARLNYTSGTTDWSPQIAELKALNPAPDAVYISWAMPDIGILIRQMRSAGLDAWVVGSDGFDDPSLDALAEQDPSVLDRVFFGTLAPAVPGSRIEKFQQECASIGIKVNGLFPALGGDTIKIIEHGIKAAGSTDPTAIREAIRAADSISVMSVEAISFKNTKSYALREIPVIGFKSGRRVVLSQDIPKNVPSWP
;
A
#
# COMPACT_ATOMS: atom_id res chain seq x y z
N MET A 1 4.99 -32.06 -94.07
CA MET A 1 5.36 -32.29 -92.65
C MET A 1 5.43 -30.93 -92.00
N LYS A 2 4.34 -30.55 -91.30
CA LYS A 2 4.22 -29.26 -90.62
C LYS A 2 4.53 -29.48 -89.12
N LYS A 3 5.55 -28.74 -88.60
CA LYS A 3 5.88 -28.74 -87.18
C LYS A 3 4.93 -27.79 -86.44
N LEU A 4 4.25 -28.30 -85.45
CA LEU A 4 3.35 -27.55 -84.54
C LEU A 4 4.17 -27.05 -83.36
N ASN A 5 4.30 -25.70 -83.21
CA ASN A 5 4.96 -25.10 -82.07
C ASN A 5 3.91 -24.81 -80.97
N LEU A 6 4.04 -25.54 -79.86
CA LEU A 6 3.25 -25.31 -78.63
C LEU A 6 3.91 -24.25 -77.77
N LYS A 7 3.27 -23.07 -77.64
CA LYS A 7 3.73 -22.03 -76.71
C LYS A 7 3.15 -22.30 -75.31
N LEU A 8 4.03 -22.57 -74.35
CA LEU A 8 3.69 -22.67 -72.94
C LEU A 8 3.48 -21.26 -72.37
N ILE A 9 2.27 -20.92 -71.93
CA ILE A 9 1.98 -19.68 -71.22
C ILE A 9 2.10 -19.99 -69.71
N THR A 10 3.14 -19.45 -69.08
CA THR A 10 3.35 -19.53 -67.65
C THR A 10 2.62 -18.33 -67.00
N THR A 11 1.49 -18.61 -66.36
CA THR A 11 0.74 -17.61 -65.56
C THR A 11 1.41 -17.51 -64.17
N LEU A 12 2.09 -16.39 -63.93
CA LEU A 12 2.60 -16.05 -62.58
C LEU A 12 1.42 -15.53 -61.74
N VAL A 13 0.98 -16.35 -60.78
CA VAL A 13 0.04 -15.90 -59.71
C VAL A 13 0.88 -15.17 -58.69
N GLY A 14 0.88 -13.83 -58.70
CA GLY A 14 1.45 -13.01 -57.64
C GLY A 14 0.60 -13.12 -56.40
N LEU A 15 1.06 -13.82 -55.34
CA LEU A 15 0.52 -13.77 -54.01
C LEU A 15 0.86 -12.38 -53.43
N GLY A 16 -0.08 -11.45 -53.49
CA GLY A 16 0.00 -10.18 -52.77
C GLY A 16 -0.12 -10.44 -51.26
N LEU A 17 0.96 -10.43 -50.55
CA LEU A 17 0.95 -10.25 -49.09
C LEU A 17 0.35 -8.87 -48.82
N LEU A 18 -0.96 -8.82 -48.53
CA LEU A 18 -1.58 -7.69 -47.87
C LEU A 18 -0.93 -7.58 -46.47
N GLY A 19 0.12 -6.75 -46.38
CA GLY A 19 0.63 -6.28 -45.09
C GLY A 19 -0.51 -5.50 -44.44
N LEU A 20 -1.17 -6.15 -43.44
CA LEU A 20 -2.02 -5.41 -42.52
C LEU A 20 -1.14 -4.33 -41.90
N PRO A 21 -1.60 -3.06 -41.87
CA PRO A 21 -0.87 -2.08 -41.07
C PRO A 21 -0.79 -2.59 -39.66
N LEU A 22 0.43 -2.78 -39.14
CA LEU A 22 0.66 -2.86 -37.71
C LEU A 22 0.20 -1.48 -37.17
N HIS A 23 -1.06 -1.41 -36.74
CA HIS A 23 -1.43 -0.35 -35.82
C HIS A 23 -0.54 -0.58 -34.61
N ALA A 24 0.29 0.39 -34.27
CA ALA A 24 0.86 0.47 -32.95
C ALA A 24 -0.38 0.49 -32.03
N GLU A 25 -0.67 -0.64 -31.36
CA GLU A 25 -1.76 -0.68 -30.41
C GLU A 25 -1.42 0.37 -29.35
N ASP A 26 -2.34 1.34 -29.17
CA ASP A 26 -2.17 2.38 -28.17
C ASP A 26 -1.99 1.68 -26.80
N THR A 27 -0.85 1.92 -26.13
CA THR A 27 -0.56 1.35 -24.83
C THR A 27 -1.50 1.95 -23.79
N ILE A 28 -1.91 1.13 -22.82
CA ILE A 28 -2.68 1.58 -21.67
C ILE A 28 -1.71 2.21 -20.67
N LYS A 29 -1.79 3.51 -20.47
CA LYS A 29 -0.85 4.26 -19.64
C LYS A 29 -1.36 4.44 -18.22
N ILE A 30 -0.52 4.14 -17.23
CA ILE A 30 -0.79 4.32 -15.80
C ILE A 30 0.29 5.22 -15.22
N GLY A 31 -0.09 6.30 -14.53
CA GLY A 31 0.84 7.23 -13.90
C GLY A 31 1.24 6.79 -12.50
N PHE A 32 2.53 6.94 -12.19
CA PHE A 32 3.12 6.74 -10.86
C PHE A 32 3.95 7.98 -10.50
N ALA A 33 3.32 8.96 -9.83
CA ALA A 33 3.98 10.13 -9.25
C ALA A 33 4.29 9.82 -7.77
N VAL A 34 5.35 9.08 -7.50
CA VAL A 34 5.61 8.44 -6.20
C VAL A 34 7.00 8.79 -5.65
N PRO A 35 7.25 8.66 -4.35
CA PRO A 35 8.53 8.97 -3.75
C PRO A 35 9.55 7.86 -4.07
N LEU A 36 10.39 8.03 -5.08
CA LEU A 36 11.54 7.15 -5.36
C LEU A 36 12.76 7.58 -4.53
N THR A 37 12.81 8.84 -4.12
CA THR A 37 13.77 9.43 -3.21
C THR A 37 13.05 10.20 -2.10
N GLY A 38 13.78 10.63 -1.06
CA GLY A 38 13.21 11.27 0.12
C GLY A 38 12.82 10.28 1.21
N ASP A 39 12.18 10.76 2.27
CA ASP A 39 11.95 10.02 3.52
C ASP A 39 11.05 8.79 3.34
N PHE A 40 10.12 8.83 2.39
CA PHE A 40 9.17 7.73 2.13
C PHE A 40 9.55 6.85 0.92
N ALA A 41 10.77 6.98 0.40
CA ALA A 41 11.25 6.14 -0.70
C ALA A 41 11.14 4.62 -0.40
N PRO A 42 11.40 4.09 0.80
CA PRO A 42 11.25 2.67 1.10
C PRO A 42 9.81 2.15 0.99
N TYR A 43 8.84 3.05 1.09
CA TYR A 43 7.40 2.73 1.10
C TYR A 43 6.73 2.86 -0.28
N ASN A 44 7.47 3.10 -1.38
CA ASN A 44 6.90 3.17 -2.71
C ASN A 44 6.50 1.79 -3.25
N GLU A 45 5.50 1.75 -4.12
CA GLU A 45 4.90 0.53 -4.67
C GLU A 45 5.40 0.16 -6.08
N VAL A 46 6.42 0.84 -6.60
CA VAL A 46 6.85 0.74 -8.01
C VAL A 46 7.32 -0.66 -8.39
N ALA A 47 8.12 -1.31 -7.57
CA ALA A 47 8.71 -2.60 -7.93
C ALA A 47 7.64 -3.69 -8.18
N GLY A 48 6.61 -3.77 -7.34
CA GLY A 48 5.48 -4.69 -7.53
C GLY A 48 4.62 -4.31 -8.73
N ALA A 49 4.41 -3.01 -8.95
CA ALA A 49 3.69 -2.54 -10.13
C ALA A 49 4.41 -2.90 -11.42
N GLN A 50 5.73 -2.72 -11.49
CA GLN A 50 6.55 -3.13 -12.64
C GLN A 50 6.52 -4.64 -12.86
N CYS A 51 6.62 -5.42 -11.79
CA CYS A 51 6.53 -6.87 -11.86
C CYS A 51 5.19 -7.31 -12.45
N MET A 52 4.08 -6.85 -11.87
CA MET A 52 2.74 -7.23 -12.32
C MET A 52 2.47 -6.75 -13.76
N THR A 53 2.90 -5.54 -14.11
CA THR A 53 2.80 -5.02 -15.48
C THR A 53 3.53 -5.94 -16.46
N LYS A 54 4.75 -6.37 -16.11
CA LYS A 54 5.51 -7.31 -16.96
C LYS A 54 4.80 -8.65 -17.10
N LEU A 55 4.28 -9.22 -16.01
CA LEU A 55 3.54 -10.49 -16.05
C LEU A 55 2.29 -10.39 -16.95
N ILE A 56 1.53 -9.31 -16.85
CA ILE A 56 0.35 -9.06 -17.70
C ILE A 56 0.76 -8.89 -19.16
N ASN A 57 1.81 -8.12 -19.43
CA ASN A 57 2.29 -7.87 -20.78
C ASN A 57 2.85 -9.14 -21.45
N ASP A 58 3.60 -9.95 -20.70
CA ASP A 58 4.13 -11.24 -21.19
C ASP A 58 2.97 -12.23 -21.49
N ALA A 59 1.84 -12.11 -20.81
CA ALA A 59 0.61 -12.87 -21.07
C ALA A 59 -0.25 -12.31 -22.23
N GLY A 60 0.20 -11.28 -22.93
CA GLY A 60 -0.51 -10.67 -24.07
C GLY A 60 -1.25 -9.37 -23.76
N GLY A 61 -1.02 -8.77 -22.58
CA GLY A 61 -1.61 -7.49 -22.19
C GLY A 61 -3.07 -7.61 -21.73
N ILE A 62 -3.75 -6.46 -21.65
CA ILE A 62 -5.17 -6.39 -21.32
C ILE A 62 -5.96 -6.22 -22.62
N ASN A 63 -6.80 -7.20 -22.97
CA ASN A 63 -7.56 -7.21 -24.24
C ASN A 63 -6.66 -7.02 -25.49
N GLY A 64 -5.40 -7.48 -25.44
CA GLY A 64 -4.42 -7.34 -26.50
C GLY A 64 -3.56 -6.08 -26.42
N GLN A 65 -3.88 -5.12 -25.56
CA GLN A 65 -3.13 -3.89 -25.37
C GLN A 65 -2.09 -4.04 -24.25
N GLN A 66 -0.88 -3.53 -24.48
CA GLN A 66 0.19 -3.52 -23.48
C GLN A 66 -0.02 -2.42 -22.46
N LEU A 67 0.39 -2.67 -21.21
CA LEU A 67 0.46 -1.66 -20.15
C LEU A 67 1.79 -0.90 -20.23
N GLU A 68 1.74 0.41 -20.02
CA GLU A 68 2.90 1.29 -19.88
C GLU A 68 2.81 2.06 -18.55
N LEU A 69 3.84 1.94 -17.71
CA LEU A 69 3.94 2.72 -16.47
C LEU A 69 4.75 4.00 -16.72
N LEU A 70 4.13 5.15 -16.49
CA LEU A 70 4.79 6.46 -16.48
C LEU A 70 5.25 6.74 -15.05
N ILE A 71 6.48 6.40 -14.72
CA ILE A 71 7.02 6.50 -13.35
C ILE A 71 7.90 7.73 -13.24
N GLN A 72 7.62 8.58 -12.25
CA GLN A 72 8.42 9.76 -11.93
C GLN A 72 8.55 9.96 -10.43
N ASP A 73 9.73 10.43 -10.05
CA ASP A 73 10.07 10.72 -8.65
C ASP A 73 9.46 12.04 -8.19
N THR A 74 8.75 12.00 -7.08
CA THR A 74 8.23 13.19 -6.38
C THR A 74 9.18 13.72 -5.33
N ASN A 75 10.23 12.96 -4.96
CA ASN A 75 11.10 13.27 -3.82
C ASN A 75 10.31 13.59 -2.53
N THR A 76 9.19 12.91 -2.32
CA THR A 76 8.25 13.14 -1.20
C THR A 76 7.67 14.58 -1.18
N ASP A 77 7.66 15.28 -2.31
CA ASP A 77 7.23 16.67 -2.45
C ASP A 77 5.85 16.79 -3.10
N THR A 78 4.92 17.48 -2.44
CA THR A 78 3.53 17.66 -2.89
C THR A 78 3.45 18.47 -4.20
N GLN A 79 4.26 19.51 -4.39
CA GLN A 79 4.23 20.33 -5.61
C GLN A 79 4.76 19.55 -6.80
N ALA A 80 5.78 18.71 -6.59
CA ALA A 80 6.26 17.80 -7.61
C ALA A 80 5.16 16.80 -8.01
N ALA A 81 4.45 16.21 -7.05
CA ALA A 81 3.34 15.28 -7.32
C ALA A 81 2.22 15.94 -8.15
N ILE A 82 1.84 17.19 -7.84
CA ILE A 82 0.87 17.99 -8.59
C ILE A 82 1.34 18.19 -10.03
N SER A 83 2.56 18.70 -10.22
CA SER A 83 3.12 18.99 -11.55
C SER A 83 3.26 17.75 -12.43
N LEU A 84 3.64 16.62 -11.80
CA LEU A 84 3.74 15.33 -12.47
C LEU A 84 2.36 14.81 -12.88
N THR A 85 1.34 15.00 -12.04
CA THR A 85 -0.04 14.62 -12.35
C THR A 85 -0.55 15.32 -13.58
N GLU A 86 -0.40 16.64 -13.68
CA GLU A 86 -0.81 17.41 -14.86
C GLU A 86 -0.12 16.91 -16.15
N ARG A 87 1.18 16.61 -16.06
CA ARG A 87 1.93 16.04 -17.17
C ARG A 87 1.45 14.65 -17.56
N PHE A 88 1.15 13.79 -16.61
CA PHE A 88 0.62 12.45 -16.87
C PHE A 88 -0.77 12.50 -17.51
N LEU A 89 -1.65 13.38 -17.03
CA LEU A 89 -2.97 13.60 -17.62
C LEU A 89 -2.87 14.01 -19.09
N SER A 90 -1.94 14.91 -19.43
CA SER A 90 -1.71 15.30 -20.84
C SER A 90 -1.13 14.17 -21.72
N ASN A 91 -0.56 13.13 -21.11
CA ASN A 91 -0.12 11.90 -21.80
C ASN A 91 -1.21 10.83 -21.89
N GLY A 92 -2.42 11.08 -21.40
CA GLY A 92 -3.57 10.19 -21.54
C GLY A 92 -3.52 8.95 -20.62
N ILE A 93 -3.12 9.12 -19.35
CA ILE A 93 -3.20 8.03 -18.36
C ILE A 93 -4.65 7.67 -18.05
N VAL A 94 -4.90 6.40 -17.73
CA VAL A 94 -6.23 5.89 -17.33
C VAL A 94 -6.41 5.79 -15.82
N ALA A 95 -5.32 5.73 -15.06
CA ALA A 95 -5.28 5.71 -13.60
C ALA A 95 -3.97 6.30 -13.09
N LEU A 96 -3.94 6.68 -11.81
CA LEU A 96 -2.79 7.33 -11.17
C LEU A 96 -2.55 6.74 -9.78
N ALA A 97 -1.28 6.52 -9.43
CA ALA A 97 -0.80 6.33 -8.05
C ALA A 97 0.10 7.51 -7.67
N THR A 98 0.08 7.93 -6.39
CA THR A 98 0.85 9.08 -5.89
C THR A 98 1.32 8.86 -4.46
N ILE A 99 1.85 9.89 -3.79
CA ILE A 99 2.24 9.88 -2.38
C ILE A 99 1.01 9.53 -1.52
N PRO A 100 1.10 8.58 -0.56
CA PRO A 100 -0.08 8.02 0.12
C PRO A 100 -0.66 8.89 1.24
N PHE A 101 -0.24 10.16 1.36
CA PHE A 101 -0.71 11.07 2.40
C PHE A 101 -1.78 12.04 1.89
N SER A 102 -2.76 12.33 2.73
CA SER A 102 -3.94 13.15 2.38
C SER A 102 -3.60 14.58 1.94
N ASP A 103 -2.58 15.20 2.51
CA ASP A 103 -2.11 16.54 2.15
C ASP A 103 -1.60 16.64 0.70
N THR A 104 -1.04 15.57 0.17
CA THR A 104 -0.65 15.45 -1.24
C THR A 104 -1.78 14.86 -2.09
N MET A 105 -2.41 13.80 -1.60
CA MET A 105 -3.36 13.04 -2.39
C MET A 105 -4.65 13.80 -2.68
N ILE A 106 -5.14 14.63 -1.74
CA ILE A 106 -6.35 15.43 -1.93
C ILE A 106 -6.20 16.40 -3.13
N PRO A 107 -5.20 17.31 -3.19
CA PRO A 107 -5.05 18.19 -4.34
C PRO A 107 -4.77 17.45 -5.64
N VAL A 108 -3.98 16.37 -5.61
CA VAL A 108 -3.74 15.52 -6.78
C VAL A 108 -5.04 14.87 -7.27
N ALA A 109 -5.87 14.36 -6.36
CA ALA A 109 -7.15 13.75 -6.68
C ALA A 109 -8.15 14.75 -7.28
N GLN A 110 -8.17 16.00 -6.82
CA GLN A 110 -9.00 17.06 -7.41
C GLN A 110 -8.61 17.35 -8.86
N ILE A 111 -7.31 17.43 -9.15
CA ILE A 111 -6.80 17.65 -10.53
C ILE A 111 -7.12 16.44 -11.42
N ALA A 112 -6.90 15.23 -10.92
CA ALA A 112 -7.20 14.00 -11.65
C ALA A 112 -8.71 13.88 -11.95
N ALA A 113 -9.57 14.21 -10.98
CA ALA A 113 -11.03 14.16 -11.11
C ALA A 113 -11.56 15.05 -12.23
N ALA A 114 -10.99 16.25 -12.43
CA ALA A 114 -11.34 17.14 -13.52
C ALA A 114 -11.13 16.52 -14.92
N ASN A 115 -10.32 15.46 -15.01
CA ASN A 115 -10.04 14.69 -16.22
C ASN A 115 -10.66 13.27 -16.18
N GLY A 116 -11.53 12.99 -15.22
CA GLY A 116 -12.16 11.68 -15.03
C GLY A 116 -11.23 10.57 -14.50
N VAL A 117 -9.94 10.86 -14.29
CA VAL A 117 -8.93 9.88 -13.87
C VAL A 117 -9.04 9.59 -12.38
N THR A 118 -9.00 8.31 -12.04
CA THR A 118 -9.08 7.81 -10.66
C THR A 118 -7.69 7.56 -10.09
N ILE A 119 -7.49 7.95 -8.83
CA ILE A 119 -6.36 7.48 -8.05
C ILE A 119 -6.68 6.06 -7.56
N VAL A 120 -5.83 5.13 -7.95
CA VAL A 120 -5.87 3.73 -7.48
C VAL A 120 -4.54 3.46 -6.80
N GLN A 121 -4.58 3.22 -5.49
CA GLN A 121 -3.37 3.05 -4.68
C GLN A 121 -3.58 2.05 -3.55
N ALA A 122 -2.65 1.11 -3.41
CA ALA A 122 -2.80 -0.05 -2.56
C ALA A 122 -2.30 0.13 -1.11
N GLN A 123 -2.02 1.35 -0.67
CA GLN A 123 -1.40 1.59 0.65
C GLN A 123 -1.96 2.78 1.45
N SER A 124 -2.88 3.58 0.90
CA SER A 124 -3.41 4.73 1.63
C SER A 124 -4.55 4.32 2.56
N THR A 125 -4.37 4.59 3.85
CA THR A 125 -5.28 4.22 4.94
C THR A 125 -5.99 5.42 5.58
N GLN A 126 -5.59 6.64 5.22
CA GLN A 126 -6.09 7.87 5.84
C GLN A 126 -7.57 8.12 5.54
N VAL A 127 -8.35 8.39 6.58
CA VAL A 127 -9.80 8.53 6.50
C VAL A 127 -10.26 9.72 5.67
N GLU A 128 -9.48 10.77 5.58
CA GLU A 128 -9.79 11.99 4.83
C GLU A 128 -10.05 11.70 3.35
N MET A 129 -9.42 10.65 2.82
CA MET A 129 -9.60 10.23 1.42
C MET A 129 -10.99 9.64 1.16
N HIS A 130 -11.69 9.20 2.21
CA HIS A 130 -13.00 8.54 2.11
C HIS A 130 -14.17 9.46 2.47
N THR A 131 -13.91 10.67 2.97
CA THR A 131 -14.91 11.59 3.51
C THR A 131 -15.53 12.54 2.48
N GLY A 132 -15.33 12.26 1.18
CA GLY A 132 -16.09 12.93 0.13
C GLY A 132 -15.47 14.21 -0.42
N VAL A 133 -14.19 14.45 -0.17
CA VAL A 133 -13.47 15.58 -0.77
C VAL A 133 -13.38 15.41 -2.28
N VAL A 134 -13.20 14.17 -2.76
CA VAL A 134 -13.21 13.81 -4.19
C VAL A 134 -13.71 12.39 -4.39
N ASP A 135 -14.53 12.21 -5.43
CA ASP A 135 -15.15 10.91 -5.74
C ASP A 135 -14.32 10.11 -6.77
N ASN A 136 -12.99 10.16 -6.68
CA ASN A 136 -12.10 9.47 -7.63
C ASN A 136 -10.88 8.81 -6.98
N PHE A 137 -11.06 8.34 -5.73
CA PHE A 137 -10.04 7.61 -4.99
C PHE A 137 -10.49 6.17 -4.71
N ILE A 138 -9.58 5.21 -4.86
CA ILE A 138 -9.78 3.79 -4.57
C ILE A 138 -8.50 3.23 -3.94
N THR A 139 -8.65 2.55 -2.80
CA THR A 139 -7.56 1.79 -2.16
C THR A 139 -8.00 0.38 -1.81
N ASN A 140 -7.10 -0.60 -1.88
CA ASN A 140 -7.39 -1.99 -1.49
C ASN A 140 -7.19 -2.27 0.00
N VAL A 141 -6.90 -1.27 0.81
CA VAL A 141 -6.66 -1.40 2.24
C VAL A 141 -7.77 -0.73 3.04
N ALA A 142 -8.00 -1.22 4.26
CA ALA A 142 -8.97 -0.63 5.15
C ALA A 142 -8.42 0.67 5.78
N PRO A 143 -9.27 1.64 6.13
CA PRO A 143 -8.86 2.87 6.82
C PRO A 143 -8.20 2.62 8.18
N ASP A 144 -7.39 3.57 8.64
CA ASP A 144 -6.61 3.52 9.90
C ASP A 144 -7.40 3.05 11.14
N PRO A 145 -8.68 3.42 11.36
CA PRO A 145 -9.42 2.93 12.52
C PRO A 145 -9.51 1.41 12.60
N TYR A 146 -9.53 0.72 11.44
CA TYR A 146 -9.53 -0.75 11.41
C TYR A 146 -8.18 -1.32 11.87
N THR A 147 -7.08 -0.74 11.42
CA THR A 147 -5.73 -1.16 11.83
C THR A 147 -5.50 -0.91 13.32
N ALA A 148 -5.92 0.26 13.82
CA ALA A 148 -5.87 0.61 15.23
C ALA A 148 -6.71 -0.36 16.09
N ALA A 149 -7.94 -0.67 15.66
CA ALA A 149 -8.81 -1.61 16.37
C ALA A 149 -8.24 -3.03 16.39
N ALA A 150 -7.65 -3.51 15.30
CA ALA A 150 -7.00 -4.82 15.25
C ALA A 150 -5.85 -4.91 16.26
N ALA A 151 -4.97 -3.90 16.27
CA ALA A 151 -3.86 -3.82 17.21
C ALA A 151 -4.34 -3.74 18.67
N ALA A 152 -5.38 -2.92 18.94
CA ALA A 152 -5.96 -2.78 20.28
C ALA A 152 -6.61 -4.08 20.76
N ASN A 153 -7.35 -4.78 19.93
CA ASN A 153 -7.94 -6.08 20.27
C ASN A 153 -6.89 -7.11 20.62
N TYR A 154 -5.78 -7.15 19.87
CA TYR A 154 -4.68 -8.03 20.23
C TYR A 154 -4.03 -7.59 21.56
N ALA A 155 -3.77 -6.30 21.78
CA ALA A 155 -3.25 -5.78 23.04
C ALA A 155 -4.12 -6.18 24.25
N LEU A 156 -5.44 -6.02 24.14
CA LEU A 156 -6.41 -6.44 25.16
C LEU A 156 -6.33 -7.95 25.44
N SER A 157 -6.16 -8.77 24.41
CA SER A 157 -5.98 -10.23 24.56
C SER A 157 -4.71 -10.61 25.32
N GLN A 158 -3.70 -9.72 25.30
CA GLN A 158 -2.46 -9.86 26.07
C GLN A 158 -2.54 -9.26 27.49
N GLY A 159 -3.73 -8.77 27.89
CA GLY A 159 -3.97 -8.20 29.22
C GLY A 159 -3.52 -6.74 29.37
N VAL A 160 -3.24 -6.03 28.27
CA VAL A 160 -2.89 -4.61 28.27
C VAL A 160 -4.05 -3.79 28.84
N LYS A 161 -3.76 -2.90 29.79
CA LYS A 161 -4.74 -1.98 30.42
C LYS A 161 -4.25 -0.55 30.46
N ASN A 162 -3.00 -0.31 30.85
CA ASN A 162 -2.45 1.02 31.02
C ASN A 162 -1.59 1.34 29.78
N ILE A 163 -1.98 2.34 29.03
CA ILE A 163 -1.30 2.67 27.78
C ILE A 163 -0.82 4.11 27.76
N VAL A 164 0.21 4.34 26.95
CA VAL A 164 0.67 5.67 26.52
C VAL A 164 0.63 5.68 25.00
N ILE A 165 0.22 6.80 24.42
CA ILE A 165 0.29 7.00 22.99
C ILE A 165 1.28 8.08 22.64
N PHE A 166 1.92 7.90 21.48
CA PHE A 166 2.79 8.90 20.86
C PHE A 166 2.03 9.49 19.67
N THR A 167 1.98 10.81 19.58
CA THR A 167 1.31 11.53 18.50
C THR A 167 2.25 12.53 17.82
N SER A 168 2.01 12.81 16.55
CA SER A 168 2.71 13.83 15.78
C SER A 168 1.71 14.51 14.85
N ASP A 169 1.94 15.80 14.55
CA ASP A 169 1.19 16.52 13.52
C ASP A 169 1.78 16.27 12.10
N GLU A 170 2.91 15.59 12.02
CA GLU A 170 3.55 15.20 10.78
C GLU A 170 2.96 13.87 10.28
N GLY A 171 2.60 13.75 9.00
CA GLY A 171 1.93 12.55 8.44
C GLY A 171 0.41 12.51 8.62
N GLY A 172 -0.21 13.66 8.95
CA GLY A 172 -1.66 13.81 9.00
C GLY A 172 -2.36 12.93 10.03
N SER A 173 -3.53 12.42 9.71
CA SER A 173 -4.32 11.56 10.63
C SER A 173 -3.63 10.26 10.98
N TRP A 174 -2.75 9.75 10.13
CA TRP A 174 -2.02 8.51 10.39
C TRP A 174 -1.17 8.59 11.67
N SER A 175 -0.46 9.68 11.92
CA SER A 175 0.35 9.88 13.12
C SER A 175 -0.39 10.57 14.27
N ALA A 176 -1.38 11.41 13.94
CA ALA A 176 -2.13 12.18 14.93
C ALA A 176 -3.35 11.41 15.48
N ARG A 177 -4.08 10.69 14.63
CA ARG A 177 -5.38 10.09 14.99
C ARG A 177 -5.35 8.58 15.21
N THR A 178 -4.51 7.84 14.49
CA THR A 178 -4.44 6.38 14.66
C THR A 178 -4.10 5.98 16.10
N PRO A 179 -3.17 6.67 16.82
CA PRO A 179 -2.94 6.41 18.23
C PRO A 179 -4.17 6.68 19.11
N GLU A 180 -4.98 7.69 18.79
CA GLU A 180 -6.21 8.00 19.54
C GLU A 180 -7.27 6.91 19.33
N TRP A 181 -7.45 6.40 18.11
CA TRP A 181 -8.37 5.27 17.86
C TRP A 181 -7.93 3.99 18.57
N PHE A 182 -6.63 3.73 18.66
CA PHE A 182 -6.12 2.64 19.49
C PHE A 182 -6.48 2.83 20.95
N ALA A 183 -6.29 4.05 21.49
CA ALA A 183 -6.61 4.38 22.87
C ALA A 183 -8.12 4.27 23.15
N GLU A 184 -8.97 4.75 22.24
CA GLU A 184 -10.43 4.66 22.34
C GLU A 184 -10.88 3.20 22.52
N VAL A 185 -10.40 2.28 21.71
CA VAL A 185 -10.73 0.84 21.84
C VAL A 185 -10.25 0.27 23.18
N ILE A 186 -9.07 0.64 23.65
CA ILE A 186 -8.56 0.21 24.96
C ILE A 186 -9.44 0.74 26.10
N GLU A 187 -9.81 2.03 26.08
CA GLU A 187 -10.61 2.67 27.12
C GLU A 187 -12.03 2.13 27.15
N GLU A 188 -12.68 1.89 26.01
CA GLU A 188 -13.99 1.26 25.89
C GLU A 188 -14.04 -0.16 26.48
N ASN A 189 -12.88 -0.82 26.55
CA ASN A 189 -12.74 -2.15 27.15
C ASN A 189 -12.14 -2.12 28.56
N GLY A 190 -12.22 -0.97 29.25
CA GLY A 190 -11.86 -0.81 30.66
C GLY A 190 -10.36 -0.61 30.92
N GLY A 191 -9.59 -0.29 29.90
CA GLY A 191 -8.21 0.17 30.04
C GLY A 191 -8.14 1.67 30.32
N LYS A 192 -6.94 2.22 30.37
CA LYS A 192 -6.67 3.61 30.70
C LYS A 192 -5.55 4.19 29.85
N LEU A 193 -5.83 5.30 29.20
CA LEU A 193 -4.80 6.15 28.62
C LEU A 193 -4.16 7.01 29.72
N GLN A 194 -2.87 6.77 30.01
CA GLN A 194 -2.13 7.45 31.08
C GLN A 194 -1.50 8.76 30.59
N ALA A 195 -1.00 8.80 29.35
CA ALA A 195 -0.35 9.99 28.81
C ALA A 195 -0.41 10.00 27.26
N ARG A 196 -0.29 11.21 26.73
CA ARG A 196 -0.01 11.50 25.30
C ARG A 196 1.34 12.18 25.22
N LEU A 197 2.27 11.59 24.47
CA LEU A 197 3.61 12.12 24.26
C LEU A 197 3.77 12.53 22.80
N ASN A 198 4.40 13.68 22.57
CA ASN A 198 4.63 14.16 21.21
C ASN A 198 6.03 13.75 20.73
N TYR A 199 6.15 13.59 19.42
CA TYR A 199 7.41 13.39 18.70
C TYR A 199 7.40 14.15 17.37
N THR A 200 8.56 14.25 16.75
CA THR A 200 8.76 14.80 15.40
C THR A 200 9.54 13.81 14.53
N SER A 201 9.39 13.91 13.22
CA SER A 201 10.19 13.11 12.28
C SER A 201 11.68 13.29 12.51
N GLY A 202 12.45 12.21 12.36
CA GLY A 202 13.89 12.23 12.57
C GLY A 202 14.31 12.28 14.04
N THR A 203 13.41 11.98 14.99
CA THR A 203 13.76 11.88 16.42
C THR A 203 14.77 10.77 16.65
N THR A 204 15.99 11.14 17.05
CA THR A 204 17.09 10.20 17.35
C THR A 204 17.37 10.05 18.85
N ASP A 205 16.85 10.95 19.69
CA ASP A 205 16.95 10.89 21.13
C ASP A 205 15.55 10.89 21.77
N TRP A 206 15.15 9.74 22.28
CA TRP A 206 13.87 9.50 22.96
C TRP A 206 13.98 9.58 24.49
N SER A 207 15.12 10.02 25.01
CA SER A 207 15.36 10.09 26.46
C SER A 207 14.30 10.90 27.22
N PRO A 208 13.78 12.04 26.71
CA PRO A 208 12.72 12.78 27.39
C PRO A 208 11.45 11.94 27.56
N GLN A 209 10.95 11.34 26.47
CA GLN A 209 9.74 10.52 26.50
C GLN A 209 9.93 9.27 27.36
N ILE A 210 11.11 8.64 27.31
CA ILE A 210 11.46 7.49 28.14
C ILE A 210 11.49 7.88 29.64
N ALA A 211 11.94 9.08 29.97
CA ALA A 211 11.88 9.57 31.35
C ALA A 211 10.43 9.74 31.84
N GLU A 212 9.56 10.27 30.99
CA GLU A 212 8.12 10.37 31.31
C GLU A 212 7.49 8.99 31.49
N LEU A 213 7.76 8.03 30.61
CA LEU A 213 7.25 6.65 30.75
C LEU A 213 7.68 6.03 32.09
N LYS A 214 8.92 6.24 32.52
CA LYS A 214 9.44 5.74 33.81
C LYS A 214 8.81 6.38 35.03
N ALA A 215 8.32 7.60 34.90
CA ALA A 215 7.70 8.34 36.00
C ALA A 215 6.24 7.91 36.26
N LEU A 216 5.62 7.18 35.32
CA LEU A 216 4.23 6.74 35.46
C LEU A 216 4.09 5.62 36.52
N ASN A 217 3.02 5.71 37.31
CA ASN A 217 2.65 4.69 38.30
C ASN A 217 1.15 4.40 38.22
N PRO A 218 0.70 3.19 37.85
CA PRO A 218 1.57 2.06 37.46
C PRO A 218 2.35 2.33 36.17
N ALA A 219 3.43 1.57 35.97
CA ALA A 219 4.13 1.60 34.68
C ALA A 219 3.18 1.22 33.53
N PRO A 220 3.35 1.79 32.34
CA PRO A 220 2.48 1.45 31.21
C PRO A 220 2.71 0.00 30.75
N ASP A 221 1.63 -0.71 30.41
CA ASP A 221 1.68 -2.04 29.83
C ASP A 221 2.10 -1.99 28.35
N ALA A 222 1.71 -0.91 27.66
CA ALA A 222 2.02 -0.70 26.26
C ALA A 222 2.20 0.78 25.91
N VAL A 223 3.02 1.02 24.90
CA VAL A 223 3.08 2.30 24.16
C VAL A 223 2.63 2.07 22.74
N TYR A 224 1.86 3.00 22.17
CA TYR A 224 1.46 2.95 20.76
C TYR A 224 2.03 4.15 20.00
N ILE A 225 2.58 3.90 18.82
CA ILE A 225 3.08 4.93 17.91
C ILE A 225 2.77 4.55 16.45
N SER A 226 2.29 5.51 15.69
CA SER A 226 2.07 5.36 14.24
C SER A 226 3.13 6.18 13.51
N TRP A 227 4.24 5.55 13.17
CA TRP A 227 5.36 6.17 12.47
C TRP A 227 6.17 5.17 11.65
N ALA A 228 7.22 5.65 10.98
CA ALA A 228 8.06 4.91 10.05
C ALA A 228 9.46 4.60 10.63
N MET A 229 10.18 3.67 9.99
CA MET A 229 11.61 3.46 10.22
C MET A 229 12.42 4.62 9.63
N PRO A 230 13.58 5.00 10.22
CA PRO A 230 14.30 4.31 11.30
C PRO A 230 13.90 4.73 12.72
N ASP A 231 13.09 5.77 12.90
CA ASP A 231 12.79 6.40 14.20
C ASP A 231 12.23 5.38 15.20
N ILE A 232 11.32 4.50 14.73
CA ILE A 232 10.72 3.42 15.52
C ILE A 232 11.79 2.47 16.05
N GLY A 233 12.74 2.08 15.20
CA GLY A 233 13.82 1.19 15.60
C GLY A 233 14.70 1.79 16.68
N ILE A 234 14.92 3.10 16.62
CA ILE A 234 15.68 3.86 17.64
C ILE A 234 14.90 3.89 18.96
N LEU A 235 13.60 4.21 18.92
CA LEU A 235 12.72 4.19 20.08
C LEU A 235 12.74 2.82 20.79
N ILE A 236 12.52 1.73 20.05
CA ILE A 236 12.52 0.38 20.59
C ILE A 236 13.82 0.08 21.31
N ARG A 237 14.98 0.32 20.67
CA ARG A 237 16.29 0.10 21.26
C ARG A 237 16.50 0.90 22.54
N GLN A 238 16.14 2.18 22.54
CA GLN A 238 16.32 3.06 23.70
C GLN A 238 15.39 2.66 24.85
N MET A 239 14.15 2.26 24.58
CA MET A 239 13.23 1.72 25.59
C MET A 239 13.82 0.47 26.24
N ARG A 240 14.28 -0.51 25.46
CA ARG A 240 14.88 -1.76 25.99
C ARG A 240 16.16 -1.46 26.78
N SER A 241 17.04 -0.61 26.25
CA SER A 241 18.27 -0.17 26.99
C SER A 241 17.96 0.55 28.28
N ALA A 242 16.83 1.23 28.38
CA ALA A 242 16.37 1.91 29.58
C ALA A 242 15.67 0.96 30.59
N GLY A 243 15.53 -0.33 30.27
CA GLY A 243 14.86 -1.34 31.10
C GLY A 243 13.33 -1.24 31.07
N LEU A 244 12.74 -0.60 30.05
CA LEU A 244 11.29 -0.58 29.84
C LEU A 244 10.85 -1.82 29.06
N ASP A 245 10.02 -2.65 29.72
CA ASP A 245 9.51 -3.92 29.17
C ASP A 245 8.05 -3.82 28.66
N ALA A 246 7.55 -2.60 28.50
CA ALA A 246 6.23 -2.36 27.90
C ALA A 246 6.16 -2.89 26.46
N TRP A 247 4.97 -3.32 26.05
CA TRP A 247 4.71 -3.59 24.64
C TRP A 247 4.95 -2.32 23.81
N VAL A 248 5.62 -2.47 22.68
CA VAL A 248 5.69 -1.41 21.66
C VAL A 248 4.76 -1.82 20.53
N VAL A 249 3.70 -1.06 20.40
CA VAL A 249 2.61 -1.32 19.46
C VAL A 249 2.63 -0.27 18.35
N GLY A 250 2.42 -0.70 17.13
CA GLY A 250 2.45 0.22 16.00
C GLY A 250 1.39 -0.02 14.94
N SER A 251 1.44 0.82 13.92
CA SER A 251 0.69 0.69 12.68
C SER A 251 1.57 0.09 11.56
N ASP A 252 1.06 0.13 10.36
CA ASP A 252 1.68 -0.38 9.13
C ASP A 252 3.09 0.17 8.84
N GLY A 253 3.44 1.37 9.31
CA GLY A 253 4.80 1.91 9.19
C GLY A 253 5.90 1.07 9.85
N PHE A 254 5.54 0.14 10.75
CA PHE A 254 6.45 -0.87 11.29
C PHE A 254 6.77 -1.99 10.28
N ASP A 255 5.97 -2.13 9.21
CA ASP A 255 6.11 -3.24 8.26
C ASP A 255 7.18 -2.98 7.20
N ASP A 256 8.34 -2.56 7.66
CA ASP A 256 9.54 -2.36 6.85
C ASP A 256 10.59 -3.44 7.17
N PRO A 257 11.29 -4.01 6.19
CA PRO A 257 12.32 -5.03 6.43
C PRO A 257 13.48 -4.58 7.33
N SER A 258 13.71 -3.27 7.48
CA SER A 258 14.75 -2.75 8.38
C SER A 258 14.41 -2.96 9.86
N LEU A 259 13.13 -3.17 10.21
CA LEU A 259 12.75 -3.58 11.56
C LEU A 259 13.29 -4.99 11.87
N ASP A 260 13.25 -5.91 10.91
CA ASP A 260 13.78 -7.28 11.10
C ASP A 260 15.29 -7.28 11.36
N ALA A 261 16.03 -6.33 10.77
CA ALA A 261 17.47 -6.20 10.99
C ALA A 261 17.84 -5.89 12.45
N LEU A 262 16.91 -5.38 13.26
CA LEU A 262 17.14 -5.22 14.70
C LEU A 262 17.28 -6.58 15.40
N ALA A 263 16.51 -7.58 14.96
CA ALA A 263 16.54 -8.93 15.52
C ALA A 263 17.77 -9.74 15.11
N GLU A 264 18.46 -9.37 14.02
CA GLU A 264 19.70 -10.05 13.61
C GLU A 264 20.82 -9.90 14.64
N GLN A 265 20.87 -8.75 15.33
CA GLN A 265 21.88 -8.46 16.35
C GLN A 265 21.45 -8.96 17.75
N ASP A 266 20.18 -8.79 18.08
CA ASP A 266 19.58 -9.21 19.33
C ASP A 266 18.10 -9.57 19.10
N PRO A 267 17.77 -10.85 18.95
CA PRO A 267 16.38 -11.28 18.75
C PRO A 267 15.41 -10.82 19.84
N SER A 268 15.89 -10.59 21.06
CA SER A 268 15.06 -10.17 22.19
C SER A 268 14.62 -8.71 22.12
N VAL A 269 15.27 -7.87 21.33
CA VAL A 269 14.91 -6.45 21.20
C VAL A 269 13.48 -6.27 20.66
N LEU A 270 13.01 -7.22 19.84
CA LEU A 270 11.66 -7.25 19.29
C LEU A 270 10.66 -8.07 20.12
N ASP A 271 11.07 -8.65 21.26
CA ASP A 271 10.12 -9.23 22.19
C ASP A 271 9.15 -8.13 22.64
N ARG A 272 7.86 -8.46 22.68
CA ARG A 272 6.78 -7.51 22.95
C ARG A 272 6.72 -6.31 21.97
N VAL A 273 7.04 -6.57 20.70
CA VAL A 273 6.74 -5.63 19.59
C VAL A 273 5.70 -6.28 18.69
N PHE A 274 4.63 -5.56 18.39
CA PHE A 274 3.66 -5.97 17.37
C PHE A 274 3.02 -4.75 16.73
N PHE A 275 2.41 -4.96 15.56
CA PHE A 275 1.77 -3.89 14.80
C PHE A 275 0.63 -4.42 13.94
N GLY A 276 -0.39 -3.60 13.76
CA GLY A 276 -1.40 -3.81 12.72
C GLY A 276 -0.82 -3.43 11.36
N THR A 277 -1.12 -4.21 10.31
CA THR A 277 -0.58 -3.93 8.97
C THR A 277 -1.57 -4.23 7.85
N LEU A 278 -1.18 -3.92 6.63
CA LEU A 278 -2.04 -3.96 5.44
C LEU A 278 -2.17 -5.36 4.85
N ALA A 279 -1.16 -6.21 5.00
CA ALA A 279 -1.16 -7.61 4.57
C ALA A 279 -0.07 -8.40 5.29
N PRO A 280 -0.21 -9.74 5.43
CA PRO A 280 0.79 -10.54 6.11
C PRO A 280 2.02 -10.78 5.21
N ALA A 281 3.04 -9.94 5.34
CA ALA A 281 4.34 -10.12 4.70
C ALA A 281 5.24 -11.03 5.56
N VAL A 282 4.88 -12.30 5.66
CA VAL A 282 5.56 -13.33 6.48
C VAL A 282 5.92 -14.55 5.63
N PRO A 283 6.85 -15.41 6.08
CA PRO A 283 7.18 -16.65 5.38
C PRO A 283 5.95 -17.51 5.04
N GLY A 284 5.85 -17.99 3.80
CA GLY A 284 4.73 -18.79 3.29
C GLY A 284 3.52 -17.98 2.81
N SER A 285 3.51 -16.67 3.01
CA SER A 285 2.42 -15.78 2.61
C SER A 285 2.25 -15.65 1.09
N ARG A 286 1.14 -15.06 0.67
CA ARG A 286 0.91 -14.68 -0.75
C ARG A 286 1.90 -13.61 -1.20
N ILE A 287 2.26 -12.67 -0.32
CA ILE A 287 3.27 -11.64 -0.58
C ILE A 287 4.62 -12.29 -0.91
N GLU A 288 5.08 -13.24 -0.09
CA GLU A 288 6.36 -13.93 -0.36
C GLU A 288 6.32 -14.67 -1.71
N LYS A 289 5.22 -15.36 -2.03
CA LYS A 289 5.06 -16.03 -3.32
C LYS A 289 5.15 -15.06 -4.49
N PHE A 290 4.49 -13.90 -4.39
CA PHE A 290 4.59 -12.85 -5.41
C PHE A 290 6.01 -12.30 -5.52
N GLN A 291 6.70 -12.08 -4.40
CA GLN A 291 8.11 -11.66 -4.40
C GLN A 291 9.01 -12.68 -5.12
N GLN A 292 8.78 -13.97 -4.89
CA GLN A 292 9.51 -15.05 -5.56
C GLN A 292 9.22 -15.09 -7.06
N GLU A 293 7.96 -14.91 -7.47
CA GLU A 293 7.55 -14.80 -8.87
C GLU A 293 8.25 -13.63 -9.56
N CYS A 294 8.25 -12.44 -8.95
CA CYS A 294 8.94 -11.26 -9.45
C CYS A 294 10.45 -11.49 -9.58
N ALA A 295 11.06 -12.12 -8.59
CA ALA A 295 12.49 -12.45 -8.62
C ALA A 295 12.83 -13.40 -9.79
N SER A 296 11.93 -14.33 -10.13
CA SER A 296 12.12 -15.27 -11.25
C SER A 296 12.21 -14.58 -12.62
N ILE A 297 11.63 -13.38 -12.74
CA ILE A 297 11.67 -12.54 -13.96
C ILE A 297 12.64 -11.36 -13.83
N GLY A 298 13.51 -11.38 -12.81
CA GLY A 298 14.57 -10.39 -12.60
C GLY A 298 14.16 -9.10 -11.91
N ILE A 299 12.96 -9.03 -11.30
CA ILE A 299 12.48 -7.86 -10.57
C ILE A 299 12.50 -8.14 -9.07
N LYS A 300 13.31 -7.38 -8.33
CA LYS A 300 13.39 -7.52 -6.86
C LYS A 300 12.29 -6.70 -6.20
N VAL A 301 11.36 -7.38 -5.55
CA VAL A 301 10.32 -6.77 -4.69
C VAL A 301 10.67 -7.10 -3.25
N ASN A 302 10.91 -6.08 -2.41
CA ASN A 302 11.38 -6.28 -1.04
C ASN A 302 10.45 -5.60 -0.03
N GLY A 303 9.83 -6.39 0.84
CA GLY A 303 8.87 -5.90 1.83
C GLY A 303 7.42 -5.84 1.33
N LEU A 304 6.55 -5.35 2.19
CA LEU A 304 5.12 -5.27 1.94
C LEU A 304 4.79 -4.17 0.92
N PHE A 305 5.18 -2.94 1.17
CA PHE A 305 4.77 -1.78 0.37
C PHE A 305 5.13 -1.89 -1.11
N PRO A 306 6.37 -2.27 -1.47
CA PRO A 306 6.68 -2.53 -2.88
C PRO A 306 5.81 -3.63 -3.51
N ALA A 307 5.43 -4.66 -2.74
CA ALA A 307 4.56 -5.73 -3.25
C ALA A 307 3.13 -5.27 -3.52
N LEU A 308 2.61 -4.30 -2.75
CA LEU A 308 1.25 -3.76 -2.93
C LEU A 308 1.04 -3.09 -4.30
N GLY A 309 2.10 -2.67 -4.98
CA GLY A 309 2.01 -2.21 -6.36
C GLY A 309 1.47 -3.27 -7.32
N GLY A 310 1.67 -4.55 -7.01
CA GLY A 310 1.01 -5.65 -7.73
C GLY A 310 -0.51 -5.58 -7.60
N ASP A 311 -1.03 -5.25 -6.42
CA ASP A 311 -2.46 -5.08 -6.18
C ASP A 311 -3.02 -3.88 -6.94
N THR A 312 -2.32 -2.73 -6.92
CA THR A 312 -2.70 -1.54 -7.69
C THR A 312 -2.93 -1.89 -9.15
N ILE A 313 -2.00 -2.61 -9.79
CA ILE A 313 -2.12 -3.01 -11.19
C ILE A 313 -3.25 -4.02 -11.39
N LYS A 314 -3.44 -4.99 -10.47
CA LYS A 314 -4.54 -5.96 -10.54
C LYS A 314 -5.92 -5.33 -10.44
N ILE A 315 -6.08 -4.30 -9.60
CA ILE A 315 -7.33 -3.54 -9.49
C ILE A 315 -7.63 -2.80 -10.80
N ILE A 316 -6.63 -2.14 -11.37
CA ILE A 316 -6.76 -1.41 -12.64
C ILE A 316 -7.05 -2.39 -13.79
N GLU A 317 -6.33 -3.53 -13.86
CA GLU A 317 -6.58 -4.60 -14.83
C GLU A 317 -8.03 -5.08 -14.77
N HIS A 318 -8.55 -5.36 -13.55
CA HIS A 318 -9.94 -5.76 -13.36
C HIS A 318 -10.90 -4.69 -13.89
N GLY A 319 -10.67 -3.41 -13.52
CA GLY A 319 -11.51 -2.30 -13.97
C GLY A 319 -11.60 -2.20 -15.48
N ILE A 320 -10.46 -2.28 -16.19
CA ILE A 320 -10.41 -2.23 -17.65
C ILE A 320 -11.15 -3.42 -18.28
N LYS A 321 -10.90 -4.64 -17.78
CA LYS A 321 -11.55 -5.85 -18.29
C LYS A 321 -13.06 -5.84 -18.06
N ALA A 322 -13.50 -5.44 -16.87
CA ALA A 322 -14.93 -5.40 -16.53
C ALA A 322 -15.68 -4.28 -17.23
N ALA A 323 -15.04 -3.12 -17.44
CA ALA A 323 -15.59 -2.03 -18.23
C ALA A 323 -15.60 -2.32 -19.74
N GLY A 324 -14.74 -3.21 -20.23
CA GLY A 324 -14.48 -3.40 -21.66
C GLY A 324 -13.98 -2.14 -22.37
N SER A 325 -13.33 -1.23 -21.62
CA SER A 325 -12.95 0.11 -22.06
C SER A 325 -11.74 0.63 -21.31
N THR A 326 -10.99 1.55 -21.92
CA THR A 326 -9.93 2.33 -21.28
C THR A 326 -10.40 3.73 -20.84
N ASP A 327 -11.71 4.02 -20.92
CA ASP A 327 -12.29 5.24 -20.37
C ASP A 327 -12.13 5.26 -18.84
N PRO A 328 -11.47 6.28 -18.25
CA PRO A 328 -11.15 6.30 -16.82
C PRO A 328 -12.39 6.26 -15.92
N THR A 329 -13.50 6.87 -16.33
CA THR A 329 -14.76 6.85 -15.57
C THR A 329 -15.38 5.46 -15.57
N ALA A 330 -15.42 4.79 -16.74
CA ALA A 330 -15.91 3.42 -16.85
C ALA A 330 -15.07 2.45 -16.02
N ILE A 331 -13.74 2.61 -16.02
CA ILE A 331 -12.82 1.82 -15.18
C ILE A 331 -13.18 1.99 -13.70
N ARG A 332 -13.34 3.23 -13.22
CA ARG A 332 -13.70 3.53 -11.82
C ARG A 332 -15.00 2.85 -11.41
N GLU A 333 -16.05 3.00 -12.21
CA GLU A 333 -17.35 2.41 -11.88
C GLU A 333 -17.30 0.89 -11.90
N ALA A 334 -16.55 0.29 -12.82
CA ALA A 334 -16.35 -1.15 -12.86
C ALA A 334 -15.61 -1.68 -11.60
N ILE A 335 -14.58 -0.96 -11.12
CA ILE A 335 -13.89 -1.31 -9.87
C ILE A 335 -14.85 -1.21 -8.69
N ARG A 336 -15.62 -0.14 -8.58
CA ARG A 336 -16.57 0.10 -7.47
C ARG A 336 -17.72 -0.90 -7.42
N ALA A 337 -18.09 -1.47 -8.55
CA ALA A 337 -19.12 -2.48 -8.65
C ALA A 337 -18.61 -3.90 -8.32
N ALA A 338 -17.30 -4.08 -8.18
CA ALA A 338 -16.71 -5.41 -8.05
C ALA A 338 -17.00 -6.05 -6.69
N ASP A 339 -17.56 -7.27 -6.73
CA ASP A 339 -17.75 -8.11 -5.56
C ASP A 339 -16.49 -8.89 -5.18
N SER A 340 -15.61 -9.16 -6.16
CA SER A 340 -14.39 -9.93 -5.93
C SER A 340 -13.33 -9.55 -6.98
N ILE A 341 -12.19 -9.05 -6.51
CA ILE A 341 -10.99 -8.85 -7.31
C ILE A 341 -9.86 -9.66 -6.67
N SER A 342 -9.26 -10.58 -7.42
CA SER A 342 -8.08 -11.31 -6.95
C SER A 342 -6.86 -10.39 -6.97
N VAL A 343 -6.15 -10.31 -5.85
CA VAL A 343 -4.97 -9.48 -5.65
C VAL A 343 -3.79 -10.27 -5.05
N MET A 344 -2.61 -9.65 -4.97
CA MET A 344 -1.43 -10.36 -4.46
C MET A 344 -1.41 -10.43 -2.93
N SER A 345 -1.90 -9.41 -2.25
CA SER A 345 -1.84 -9.30 -0.79
C SER A 345 -2.82 -10.21 -0.06
N VAL A 346 -4.01 -10.45 -0.62
CA VAL A 346 -5.04 -11.37 -0.12
C VAL A 346 -5.68 -12.12 -1.28
N GLU A 347 -6.52 -13.11 -0.99
CA GLU A 347 -7.15 -13.92 -2.04
C GLU A 347 -8.08 -13.08 -2.92
N ALA A 348 -8.95 -12.28 -2.29
CA ALA A 348 -9.88 -11.42 -3.00
C ALA A 348 -10.27 -10.22 -2.13
N ILE A 349 -10.64 -9.14 -2.80
CA ILE A 349 -11.19 -7.91 -2.20
C ILE A 349 -12.49 -7.52 -2.88
N SER A 350 -13.34 -6.76 -2.18
CA SER A 350 -14.61 -6.24 -2.69
C SER A 350 -14.72 -4.73 -2.43
N PHE A 351 -15.25 -4.00 -3.40
CA PHE A 351 -15.55 -2.56 -3.29
C PHE A 351 -17.04 -2.26 -3.24
N LYS A 352 -17.89 -3.27 -3.42
CA LYS A 352 -19.34 -3.11 -3.61
C LYS A 352 -20.04 -2.29 -2.53
N ASN A 353 -19.62 -2.45 -1.27
CA ASN A 353 -20.29 -1.80 -0.13
C ASN A 353 -19.58 -0.52 0.34
N THR A 354 -18.31 -0.34 0.00
CA THR A 354 -17.47 0.73 0.51
C THR A 354 -17.11 1.77 -0.55
N LYS A 355 -17.10 1.37 -1.84
CA LYS A 355 -16.80 2.17 -3.03
C LYS A 355 -15.36 2.69 -3.15
N SER A 356 -14.73 3.08 -2.04
CA SER A 356 -13.41 3.71 -2.05
C SER A 356 -12.32 2.89 -1.33
N TYR A 357 -12.68 1.91 -0.51
CA TYR A 357 -11.72 1.03 0.16
C TYR A 357 -12.21 -0.41 0.18
N ALA A 358 -11.29 -1.35 0.33
CA ALA A 358 -11.62 -2.75 0.50
C ALA A 358 -11.68 -3.12 1.98
N LEU A 359 -12.86 -3.54 2.45
CA LEU A 359 -12.97 -4.13 3.79
C LEU A 359 -12.36 -5.55 3.75
N ARG A 360 -11.37 -5.78 4.61
CA ARG A 360 -10.59 -7.02 4.64
C ARG A 360 -10.11 -7.35 6.04
N GLU A 361 -9.62 -8.56 6.23
CA GLU A 361 -8.93 -8.94 7.46
C GLU A 361 -7.69 -8.08 7.66
N ILE A 362 -7.46 -7.64 8.89
CA ILE A 362 -6.30 -6.85 9.29
C ILE A 362 -5.35 -7.79 10.02
N PRO A 363 -4.17 -8.08 9.50
CA PRO A 363 -3.18 -8.86 10.22
C PRO A 363 -2.51 -8.03 11.30
N VAL A 364 -2.31 -8.65 12.45
CA VAL A 364 -1.40 -8.18 13.49
C VAL A 364 -0.15 -9.04 13.43
N ILE A 365 0.97 -8.39 13.18
CA ILE A 365 2.28 -9.03 13.08
C ILE A 365 3.08 -8.77 14.34
N GLY A 366 3.77 -9.78 14.81
CA GLY A 366 4.75 -9.66 15.88
C GLY A 366 5.93 -10.58 15.62
N PHE A 367 6.76 -10.79 16.65
CA PHE A 367 8.00 -11.54 16.53
C PHE A 367 8.05 -12.72 17.47
N LYS A 368 8.62 -13.84 17.01
CA LYS A 368 8.99 -15.00 17.81
C LYS A 368 10.42 -15.39 17.47
N SER A 369 11.31 -15.31 18.45
CA SER A 369 12.76 -15.54 18.23
C SER A 369 13.31 -14.72 17.06
N GLY A 370 12.97 -13.43 17.00
CA GLY A 370 13.38 -12.50 16.00
C GLY A 370 12.76 -12.67 14.58
N ARG A 371 11.76 -13.56 14.44
CA ARG A 371 11.09 -13.80 13.13
C ARG A 371 9.66 -13.33 13.17
N ARG A 372 9.22 -12.69 12.10
CA ARG A 372 7.83 -12.26 11.92
C ARG A 372 6.87 -13.44 11.94
N VAL A 373 5.77 -13.27 12.66
CA VAL A 373 4.64 -14.21 12.71
C VAL A 373 3.33 -13.45 12.72
N VAL A 374 2.29 -14.04 12.12
CA VAL A 374 0.93 -13.54 12.27
C VAL A 374 0.43 -13.91 13.67
N LEU A 375 0.06 -12.91 14.47
CA LEU A 375 -0.47 -13.07 15.81
C LEU A 375 -2.00 -13.16 15.83
N SER A 376 -2.66 -12.37 14.99
CA SER A 376 -4.09 -12.44 14.66
C SER A 376 -4.34 -11.91 13.25
N GLN A 377 -5.48 -12.29 12.66
CA GLN A 377 -5.90 -11.80 11.35
C GLN A 377 -7.42 -11.89 11.27
N ASP A 378 -8.10 -10.78 11.51
CA ASP A 378 -9.54 -10.69 11.58
C ASP A 378 -10.04 -9.34 11.02
N ILE A 379 -11.33 -9.26 10.68
CA ILE A 379 -12.01 -7.99 10.47
C ILE A 379 -12.47 -7.50 11.86
N PRO A 380 -11.91 -6.39 12.39
CA PRO A 380 -12.29 -5.87 13.70
C PRO A 380 -13.77 -5.49 13.73
N LYS A 381 -14.46 -5.78 14.84
CA LYS A 381 -15.90 -5.46 15.01
C LYS A 381 -16.16 -4.15 15.73
N ASN A 382 -15.23 -3.74 16.60
CA ASN A 382 -15.28 -2.54 17.44
C ASN A 382 -14.40 -1.43 16.85
N VAL A 383 -14.63 -1.10 15.59
CA VAL A 383 -13.88 -0.06 14.90
C VAL A 383 -14.40 1.31 15.39
N PRO A 384 -13.51 2.20 15.88
CA PRO A 384 -13.89 3.54 16.25
C PRO A 384 -14.59 4.30 15.13
N SER A 385 -15.52 5.16 15.48
CA SER A 385 -16.20 6.01 14.49
C SER A 385 -15.23 7.02 13.88
N TRP A 386 -15.39 7.23 12.59
CA TRP A 386 -14.61 8.22 11.82
C TRP A 386 -15.56 8.96 10.86
N PRO A 387 -15.24 10.20 10.42
CA PRO A 387 -16.10 11.07 9.61
C PRO A 387 -16.61 10.45 8.31
#